data_0280bc1b8428cf57e6a4880fdeef053e
#
_entry.id   0280bc1b8428cf57e6a4880fdeef053e
#
_cell.length_a   1.000
_cell.length_b   1.000
_cell.length_c   1.000
_cell.angle_alpha   90.00
_cell.angle_beta   90.00
_cell.angle_gamma   90.00
#
_symmetry.space_group_name_H-M   'P 1'
#
loop_
_entity.id
_entity.type
_entity.pdbx_description
1 polymer ?
#
loop_
_entity_poly.entity_id
_entity_poly.type
_entity_poly.pdbx_seq_one_letter_code
_entity_poly.pdbx_strand_id
1 'polypeptide(L)'
;KDDVTIYPDFYVERTYQGKDKKEKKLRIYESRDEINKLCIMDGALPKNDNEIVIDRMFADNNKTKTGDKLTIDGKTYTVSGLVSFSDYTTMFENNTDMMFDSVNFGVAMGTKEEFKTLSEKSLTYNYAWTYNAGDPADDIEEKKWSDDLMDTVVDAAGEGGGATMLGSMLGVLNMDNGIDDYVPRYANQAMNFAGDDLGSDRGSMLAFLYILIAVLAFIFG
;
A
#
# COMPACT_ATOMS: atom_id res chain seq x y z
N LYS A 1 7.45 7.45 -24.38
CA LYS A 1 5.99 7.16 -24.25
C LYS A 1 5.69 5.67 -24.09
N ASP A 2 6.64 4.79 -24.40
CA ASP A 2 6.44 3.34 -24.35
C ASP A 2 7.29 2.68 -23.25
N ASP A 3 7.79 3.49 -22.31
CA ASP A 3 8.76 3.01 -21.32
C ASP A 3 8.13 2.37 -20.09
N VAL A 4 6.85 2.61 -19.86
CA VAL A 4 6.09 2.07 -18.71
C VAL A 4 4.71 1.56 -19.13
N THR A 5 4.23 0.55 -18.42
CA THR A 5 2.83 0.10 -18.46
C THR A 5 2.18 0.43 -17.12
N ILE A 6 1.07 1.17 -17.15
CA ILE A 6 0.35 1.64 -15.96
C ILE A 6 -0.88 0.76 -15.75
N TYR A 7 -1.09 0.35 -14.52
CA TYR A 7 -2.20 -0.50 -14.10
C TYR A 7 -3.04 0.21 -13.03
N PRO A 8 -4.38 0.16 -13.14
CA PRO A 8 -5.24 0.60 -12.05
C PRO A 8 -5.05 -0.31 -10.83
N ASP A 9 -4.99 0.29 -9.65
CA ASP A 9 -4.84 -0.38 -8.37
C ASP A 9 -5.79 0.24 -7.33
N PHE A 10 -7.08 0.29 -7.71
CA PHE A 10 -8.12 0.98 -6.97
C PHE A 10 -8.54 0.21 -5.73
N TYR A 11 -8.86 0.95 -4.67
CA TYR A 11 -9.37 0.36 -3.43
C TYR A 11 -10.45 1.22 -2.78
N VAL A 12 -11.14 0.61 -1.83
CA VAL A 12 -11.99 1.29 -0.86
C VAL A 12 -11.55 0.93 0.55
N GLU A 13 -11.67 1.86 1.49
CA GLU A 13 -11.54 1.53 2.90
C GLU A 13 -12.91 1.38 3.53
N ARG A 14 -13.06 0.32 4.31
CA ARG A 14 -14.29 -0.03 5.01
C ARG A 14 -13.99 -0.47 6.42
N THR A 15 -14.92 -0.20 7.33
CA THR A 15 -14.84 -0.68 8.70
C THR A 15 -15.91 -1.70 9.00
N TYR A 16 -15.60 -2.60 9.92
CA TYR A 16 -16.56 -3.56 10.45
C TYR A 16 -16.26 -3.90 11.91
N GLN A 17 -17.24 -4.43 12.60
CA GLN A 17 -17.05 -4.89 13.98
C GLN A 17 -16.51 -6.32 13.99
N GLY A 18 -15.30 -6.48 14.52
CA GLY A 18 -14.66 -7.79 14.68
C GLY A 18 -15.36 -8.69 15.70
N LYS A 19 -14.94 -9.97 15.74
CA LYS A 19 -15.43 -10.94 16.74
C LYS A 19 -15.16 -10.53 18.20
N ASP A 20 -14.11 -9.72 18.39
CA ASP A 20 -13.72 -9.09 19.67
C ASP A 20 -14.51 -7.83 20.01
N LYS A 21 -15.51 -7.47 19.19
CA LYS A 21 -16.33 -6.26 19.30
C LYS A 21 -15.55 -4.95 19.11
N LYS A 22 -14.33 -5.00 18.59
CA LYS A 22 -13.56 -3.82 18.21
C LYS A 22 -13.76 -3.52 16.73
N GLU A 23 -13.67 -2.25 16.38
CA GLU A 23 -13.66 -1.82 14.99
C GLU A 23 -12.38 -2.30 14.32
N LYS A 24 -12.54 -2.80 13.10
CA LYS A 24 -11.47 -3.24 12.22
C LYS A 24 -11.60 -2.51 10.90
N LYS A 25 -10.49 -2.15 10.31
CA LYS A 25 -10.42 -1.53 8.99
C LYS A 25 -9.93 -2.55 7.96
N LEU A 26 -10.59 -2.58 6.83
CA LEU A 26 -10.16 -3.33 5.65
C LEU A 26 -9.97 -2.37 4.48
N ARG A 27 -8.80 -2.42 3.86
CA ARG A 27 -8.52 -1.86 2.55
C ARG A 27 -8.83 -2.94 1.52
N ILE A 28 -9.93 -2.76 0.81
CA ILE A 28 -10.44 -3.75 -0.14
C ILE A 28 -10.08 -3.27 -1.53
N TYR A 29 -9.22 -4.03 -2.22
CA TYR A 29 -8.79 -3.77 -3.59
C TYR A 29 -9.77 -4.36 -4.60
N GLU A 30 -9.85 -3.73 -5.77
CA GLU A 30 -10.43 -4.33 -6.95
C GLU A 30 -9.56 -5.51 -7.39
N SER A 31 -10.20 -6.56 -7.92
CA SER A 31 -9.48 -7.73 -8.46
C SER A 31 -8.51 -7.33 -9.57
N ARG A 32 -7.27 -7.74 -9.43
CA ARG A 32 -6.15 -7.43 -10.33
C ARG A 32 -5.43 -8.72 -10.72
N ASP A 33 -5.14 -8.86 -12.03
CA ASP A 33 -4.63 -10.10 -12.59
C ASP A 33 -3.21 -9.95 -13.16
N GLU A 34 -2.77 -8.71 -13.43
CA GLU A 34 -1.54 -8.44 -14.16
C GLU A 34 -0.39 -8.00 -13.27
N ILE A 35 -0.71 -7.17 -12.24
CA ILE A 35 0.28 -6.66 -11.29
C ILE A 35 -0.13 -7.01 -9.85
N ASN A 36 0.83 -6.99 -8.92
CA ASN A 36 0.59 -7.22 -7.49
C ASN A 36 -0.23 -8.49 -7.22
N LYS A 37 0.14 -9.58 -7.87
CA LYS A 37 -0.60 -10.84 -7.84
C LYS A 37 -0.64 -11.44 -6.45
N LEU A 38 -1.77 -12.06 -6.14
CA LEU A 38 -1.98 -12.73 -4.86
C LEU A 38 -1.40 -14.15 -4.87
N CYS A 39 -0.88 -14.55 -3.72
CA CYS A 39 -0.62 -15.96 -3.43
C CYS A 39 -1.78 -16.53 -2.61
N ILE A 40 -2.50 -17.50 -3.17
CA ILE A 40 -3.61 -18.17 -2.48
C ILE A 40 -3.02 -19.14 -1.46
N MET A 41 -3.34 -18.94 -0.18
CA MET A 41 -2.87 -19.77 0.94
C MET A 41 -3.94 -20.79 1.34
N ASP A 42 -5.22 -20.45 1.22
CA ASP A 42 -6.37 -21.30 1.50
C ASP A 42 -7.58 -20.81 0.70
N GLY A 43 -8.48 -21.75 0.31
CA GLY A 43 -9.68 -21.41 -0.44
C GLY A 43 -9.43 -21.02 -1.90
N ALA A 44 -10.14 -20.01 -2.40
CA ALA A 44 -10.10 -19.55 -3.80
C ALA A 44 -10.35 -18.04 -3.90
N LEU A 45 -9.96 -17.45 -5.03
CA LEU A 45 -10.29 -16.06 -5.37
C LEU A 45 -11.80 -15.85 -5.43
N PRO A 46 -12.28 -14.62 -5.13
CA PRO A 46 -13.71 -14.30 -5.17
C PRO A 46 -14.26 -14.44 -6.59
N LYS A 47 -15.45 -15.02 -6.72
CA LYS A 47 -16.16 -15.20 -8.00
C LYS A 47 -17.48 -14.42 -8.05
N ASN A 48 -18.00 -14.06 -6.89
CA ASN A 48 -19.27 -13.36 -6.74
C ASN A 48 -19.07 -12.07 -5.94
N ASP A 49 -19.94 -11.09 -6.12
CA ASP A 49 -19.84 -9.75 -5.50
C ASP A 49 -20.04 -9.74 -3.98
N ASN A 50 -20.39 -10.88 -3.40
CA ASN A 50 -20.47 -11.08 -1.96
C ASN A 50 -19.37 -12.00 -1.42
N GLU A 51 -18.29 -12.16 -2.19
CA GLU A 51 -17.10 -12.90 -1.79
C GLU A 51 -15.89 -11.97 -1.73
N ILE A 52 -15.04 -12.20 -0.75
CA ILE A 52 -13.74 -11.52 -0.63
C ILE A 52 -12.65 -12.51 -0.22
N VAL A 53 -11.44 -12.24 -0.64
CA VAL A 53 -10.23 -12.83 -0.03
C VAL A 53 -9.61 -11.82 0.93
N ILE A 54 -8.99 -12.32 1.98
CA ILE A 54 -8.41 -11.50 3.05
C ILE A 54 -6.97 -11.93 3.28
N ASP A 55 -6.11 -10.98 3.64
CA ASP A 55 -4.76 -11.28 4.07
C ASP A 55 -4.75 -12.30 5.22
N ARG A 56 -3.86 -13.28 5.11
CA ARG A 56 -3.79 -14.39 6.07
C ARG A 56 -3.37 -13.93 7.46
N MET A 57 -2.43 -13.00 7.59
CA MET A 57 -1.96 -12.52 8.91
C MET A 57 -3.08 -11.80 9.65
N PHE A 58 -3.81 -10.91 8.95
CA PHE A 58 -4.98 -10.26 9.51
C PHE A 58 -6.07 -11.27 9.89
N ALA A 59 -6.34 -12.26 9.03
CA ALA A 59 -7.34 -13.30 9.28
C ALA A 59 -6.99 -14.15 10.51
N ASP A 60 -5.74 -14.58 10.64
CA ASP A 60 -5.24 -15.36 11.78
C ASP A 60 -5.40 -14.59 13.09
N ASN A 61 -4.99 -13.30 13.12
CA ASN A 61 -5.10 -12.42 14.27
C ASN A 61 -6.56 -12.20 14.70
N ASN A 62 -7.50 -12.19 13.75
CA ASN A 62 -8.92 -12.01 13.99
C ASN A 62 -9.72 -13.32 14.04
N LYS A 63 -9.04 -14.49 14.02
CA LYS A 63 -9.66 -15.81 14.03
C LYS A 63 -10.70 -15.98 12.91
N THR A 64 -10.44 -15.39 11.76
CA THR A 64 -11.26 -15.46 10.55
C THR A 64 -10.75 -16.58 9.67
N LYS A 65 -11.67 -17.36 9.08
CA LYS A 65 -11.35 -18.52 8.25
C LYS A 65 -12.11 -18.46 6.92
N THR A 66 -11.65 -19.21 5.95
CA THR A 66 -12.40 -19.47 4.72
C THR A 66 -13.79 -20.02 5.05
N GLY A 67 -14.80 -19.46 4.43
CA GLY A 67 -16.21 -19.73 4.67
C GLY A 67 -16.88 -18.85 5.74
N ASP A 68 -16.14 -18.10 6.53
CA ASP A 68 -16.71 -17.16 7.50
C ASP A 68 -17.45 -16.02 6.78
N LYS A 69 -18.41 -15.44 7.48
CA LYS A 69 -19.14 -14.27 7.01
C LYS A 69 -18.74 -13.03 7.79
N LEU A 70 -18.47 -11.95 7.05
CA LEU A 70 -18.18 -10.64 7.61
C LEU A 70 -19.23 -9.65 7.12
N THR A 71 -19.79 -8.86 8.03
CA THR A 71 -20.70 -7.77 7.66
C THR A 71 -19.91 -6.46 7.69
N ILE A 72 -19.69 -5.90 6.51
CA ILE A 72 -18.88 -4.71 6.25
C ILE A 72 -19.83 -3.66 5.65
N ASP A 73 -19.98 -2.52 6.30
CA ASP A 73 -20.92 -1.46 5.88
C ASP A 73 -22.33 -1.96 5.54
N GLY A 74 -22.85 -2.92 6.33
CA GLY A 74 -24.18 -3.49 6.15
C GLY A 74 -24.30 -4.56 5.07
N LYS A 75 -23.27 -4.78 4.25
CA LYS A 75 -23.21 -5.88 3.27
C LYS A 75 -22.49 -7.09 3.88
N THR A 76 -23.05 -8.27 3.68
CA THR A 76 -22.43 -9.52 4.17
C THR A 76 -21.62 -10.17 3.08
N TYR A 77 -20.34 -10.36 3.37
CA TYR A 77 -19.38 -11.05 2.52
C TYR A 77 -19.06 -12.43 3.06
N THR A 78 -18.79 -13.36 2.17
CA THR A 78 -18.19 -14.65 2.49
C THR A 78 -16.69 -14.57 2.22
N VAL A 79 -15.87 -14.95 3.18
CA VAL A 79 -14.43 -15.09 2.97
C VAL A 79 -14.19 -16.31 2.08
N SER A 80 -13.91 -16.09 0.80
CA SER A 80 -13.71 -17.16 -0.18
C SER A 80 -12.32 -17.79 -0.09
N GLY A 81 -11.36 -17.07 0.49
CA GLY A 81 -10.01 -17.56 0.68
C GLY A 81 -9.14 -16.64 1.52
N LEU A 82 -8.01 -17.19 1.95
CA LEU A 82 -6.93 -16.47 2.62
C LEU A 82 -5.74 -16.37 1.66
N VAL A 83 -5.17 -15.19 1.59
CA VAL A 83 -4.13 -14.85 0.61
C VAL A 83 -2.95 -14.14 1.26
N SER A 84 -1.83 -14.09 0.54
CA SER A 84 -0.74 -13.15 0.79
C SER A 84 -0.67 -12.18 -0.37
N PHE A 85 -0.59 -10.90 -0.05
CA PHE A 85 -0.42 -9.82 -1.02
C PHE A 85 1.06 -9.58 -1.29
N SER A 86 1.47 -9.49 -2.55
CA SER A 86 2.87 -9.24 -2.90
C SER A 86 3.32 -7.81 -2.60
N ASP A 87 2.37 -6.89 -2.55
CA ASP A 87 2.56 -5.47 -2.24
C ASP A 87 2.29 -5.09 -0.78
N TYR A 88 1.95 -6.10 0.06
CA TYR A 88 1.77 -5.96 1.50
C TYR A 88 2.51 -7.09 2.24
N THR A 89 3.83 -7.06 2.19
CA THR A 89 4.65 -7.98 3.01
C THR A 89 4.55 -7.63 4.49
N THR A 90 4.20 -6.37 4.79
CA THR A 90 3.94 -5.86 6.13
C THR A 90 2.67 -5.00 6.11
N MET A 91 1.80 -5.17 7.12
CA MET A 91 0.48 -4.50 7.20
C MET A 91 0.59 -3.05 7.70
N PHE A 92 1.36 -2.22 7.01
CA PHE A 92 1.31 -0.78 7.23
C PHE A 92 0.07 -0.20 6.57
N GLU A 93 -0.68 0.61 7.31
CA GLU A 93 -1.82 1.32 6.75
C GLU A 93 -1.36 2.49 5.88
N ASN A 94 -0.37 3.23 6.36
CA ASN A 94 0.22 4.36 5.65
C ASN A 94 1.74 4.22 5.58
N ASN A 95 2.34 4.78 4.54
CA ASN A 95 3.79 4.73 4.33
C ASN A 95 4.59 5.54 5.37
N THR A 96 3.94 6.35 6.18
CA THR A 96 4.54 7.13 7.26
C THR A 96 4.37 6.50 8.64
N ASP A 97 3.69 5.36 8.74
CA ASP A 97 3.47 4.70 10.01
C ASP A 97 4.77 4.12 10.56
N MET A 98 5.00 4.32 11.83
CA MET A 98 6.18 3.76 12.51
C MET A 98 5.99 2.30 12.94
N MET A 99 4.75 1.82 13.01
CA MET A 99 4.39 0.47 13.43
C MET A 99 3.20 -0.01 12.60
N PHE A 100 3.23 -1.28 12.20
CA PHE A 100 2.09 -1.92 11.56
C PHE A 100 1.11 -2.50 12.59
N ASP A 101 -0.17 -2.57 12.23
CA ASP A 101 -1.23 -3.11 13.10
C ASP A 101 -2.07 -4.15 12.36
N SER A 102 -1.54 -5.34 12.19
CA SER A 102 -2.23 -6.47 11.55
C SER A 102 -3.41 -7.04 12.37
N VAL A 103 -3.73 -6.46 13.52
CA VAL A 103 -4.93 -6.80 14.30
C VAL A 103 -6.12 -5.93 13.91
N ASN A 104 -5.90 -4.62 13.71
CA ASN A 104 -6.97 -3.67 13.44
C ASN A 104 -7.03 -3.21 11.99
N PHE A 105 -5.93 -3.34 11.24
CA PHE A 105 -5.86 -3.06 9.81
C PHE A 105 -5.53 -4.32 9.03
N GLY A 106 -6.26 -4.55 7.93
CA GLY A 106 -6.03 -5.65 7.01
C GLY A 106 -6.30 -5.27 5.57
N VAL A 107 -5.83 -6.12 4.67
CA VAL A 107 -6.01 -5.96 3.23
C VAL A 107 -6.87 -7.10 2.70
N ALA A 108 -7.74 -6.77 1.77
CA ALA A 108 -8.68 -7.71 1.16
C ALA A 108 -8.78 -7.41 -0.35
N MET A 109 -9.40 -8.31 -1.10
CA MET A 109 -9.72 -8.10 -2.51
C MET A 109 -11.11 -8.63 -2.83
N GLY A 110 -11.90 -7.81 -3.52
CA GLY A 110 -13.21 -8.13 -4.06
C GLY A 110 -13.20 -8.30 -5.58
N THR A 111 -14.37 -8.50 -6.18
CA THR A 111 -14.50 -8.64 -7.64
C THR A 111 -14.53 -7.29 -8.36
N LYS A 112 -14.14 -7.29 -9.65
CA LYS A 112 -14.30 -6.11 -10.53
C LYS A 112 -15.75 -5.69 -10.66
N GLU A 113 -16.68 -6.66 -10.69
CA GLU A 113 -18.11 -6.37 -10.82
C GLU A 113 -18.66 -5.63 -9.61
N GLU A 114 -18.20 -5.97 -8.40
CA GLU A 114 -18.56 -5.24 -7.19
C GLU A 114 -18.10 -3.78 -7.29
N PHE A 115 -16.87 -3.53 -7.70
CA PHE A 115 -16.30 -2.20 -7.78
C PHE A 115 -17.07 -1.28 -8.75
N LYS A 116 -17.63 -1.82 -9.83
CA LYS A 116 -18.50 -1.07 -10.76
C LYS A 116 -19.78 -0.54 -10.10
N THR A 117 -20.20 -1.13 -8.99
CA THR A 117 -21.40 -0.70 -8.25
C THR A 117 -21.11 0.37 -7.20
N LEU A 118 -19.84 0.62 -6.89
CA LEU A 118 -19.45 1.57 -5.87
C LEU A 118 -19.51 3.01 -6.42
N SER A 119 -19.76 3.96 -5.51
CA SER A 119 -19.67 5.36 -5.85
C SER A 119 -18.22 5.75 -6.11
N GLU A 120 -17.96 6.48 -7.18
CA GLU A 120 -16.63 7.03 -7.50
C GLU A 120 -16.02 7.79 -6.32
N LYS A 121 -16.83 8.49 -5.55
CA LYS A 121 -16.39 9.23 -4.35
C LYS A 121 -15.90 8.35 -3.21
N SER A 122 -16.21 7.07 -3.23
CA SER A 122 -15.74 6.12 -2.22
C SER A 122 -14.47 5.38 -2.61
N LEU A 123 -14.04 5.54 -3.86
CA LEU A 123 -12.85 4.90 -4.40
C LEU A 123 -11.61 5.77 -4.15
N THR A 124 -10.55 5.12 -3.76
CA THR A 124 -9.20 5.68 -3.84
C THR A 124 -8.56 5.17 -5.12
N TYR A 125 -8.13 6.10 -5.95
CA TYR A 125 -7.56 5.82 -7.26
C TYR A 125 -6.05 5.75 -7.14
N ASN A 126 -5.53 4.53 -7.01
CA ASN A 126 -4.11 4.26 -7.07
C ASN A 126 -3.75 3.68 -8.43
N TYR A 127 -2.50 3.89 -8.82
CA TYR A 127 -1.93 3.30 -10.02
C TYR A 127 -0.59 2.69 -9.69
N ALA A 128 -0.36 1.51 -10.20
CA ALA A 128 0.94 0.87 -10.17
C ALA A 128 1.53 0.83 -11.59
N TRP A 129 2.82 0.70 -11.73
CA TRP A 129 3.46 0.62 -13.05
C TRP A 129 4.60 -0.38 -13.09
N THR A 130 4.90 -0.83 -14.28
CA THR A 130 6.08 -1.62 -14.58
C THR A 130 6.90 -0.95 -15.65
N TYR A 131 8.21 -1.09 -15.61
CA TYR A 131 9.10 -0.60 -16.65
C TYR A 131 9.21 -1.64 -17.76
N ASN A 132 8.95 -1.23 -19.01
CA ASN A 132 9.00 -2.13 -20.16
C ASN A 132 10.43 -2.54 -20.53
N ALA A 133 11.42 -1.76 -20.12
CA ALA A 133 12.84 -2.06 -20.29
C ALA A 133 13.37 -3.13 -19.34
N GLY A 134 12.56 -3.56 -18.35
CA GLY A 134 12.95 -4.46 -17.28
C GLY A 134 13.11 -3.75 -15.95
N ASP A 135 13.50 -4.51 -14.92
CA ASP A 135 13.67 -3.96 -13.58
C ASP A 135 14.92 -3.08 -13.48
N PRO A 136 14.87 -1.97 -12.69
CA PRO A 136 16.03 -1.19 -12.34
C PRO A 136 17.12 -2.06 -11.69
N ALA A 137 18.37 -1.72 -11.91
CA ALA A 137 19.50 -2.50 -11.40
C ALA A 137 19.68 -2.37 -9.87
N ASP A 138 19.29 -1.21 -9.33
CA ASP A 138 19.36 -0.89 -7.91
C ASP A 138 18.38 0.25 -7.54
N ASP A 139 18.30 0.58 -6.26
CA ASP A 139 17.39 1.60 -5.72
C ASP A 139 17.70 3.01 -6.25
N ILE A 140 18.96 3.29 -6.64
CA ILE A 140 19.37 4.58 -7.18
C ILE A 140 18.80 4.74 -8.60
N GLU A 141 18.88 3.69 -9.40
CA GLU A 141 18.33 3.66 -10.74
C GLU A 141 16.79 3.68 -10.68
N GLU A 142 16.18 2.89 -9.76
CA GLU A 142 14.74 2.91 -9.53
C GLU A 142 14.26 4.31 -9.17
N LYS A 143 14.94 4.97 -8.23
CA LYS A 143 14.61 6.34 -7.84
C LYS A 143 14.63 7.27 -9.06
N LYS A 144 15.70 7.22 -9.86
CA LYS A 144 15.82 8.07 -11.04
C LYS A 144 14.70 7.83 -12.05
N TRP A 145 14.39 6.56 -12.34
CA TRP A 145 13.33 6.23 -13.30
C TRP A 145 11.94 6.65 -12.79
N SER A 146 11.69 6.47 -11.48
CA SER A 146 10.44 6.90 -10.86
C SER A 146 10.31 8.43 -10.87
N ASP A 147 11.37 9.15 -10.55
CA ASP A 147 11.39 10.61 -10.59
C ASP A 147 11.13 11.13 -12.02
N ASP A 148 11.82 10.59 -13.03
CA ASP A 148 11.63 10.94 -14.43
C ASP A 148 10.19 10.66 -14.94
N LEU A 149 9.59 9.54 -14.46
CA LEU A 149 8.20 9.21 -14.75
C LEU A 149 7.25 10.23 -14.12
N MET A 150 7.44 10.54 -12.85
CA MET A 150 6.56 11.47 -12.13
C MET A 150 6.65 12.88 -12.69
N ASP A 151 7.84 13.35 -13.07
CA ASP A 151 8.00 14.64 -13.77
C ASP A 151 7.17 14.64 -15.07
N THR A 152 7.20 13.55 -15.83
CA THR A 152 6.41 13.40 -17.05
C THR A 152 4.90 13.42 -16.78
N VAL A 153 4.45 12.74 -15.72
CA VAL A 153 3.03 12.67 -15.34
C VAL A 153 2.54 14.03 -14.84
N VAL A 154 3.32 14.70 -14.00
CA VAL A 154 2.99 16.04 -13.49
C VAL A 154 2.96 17.07 -14.61
N ASP A 155 3.91 17.04 -15.54
CA ASP A 155 3.93 17.92 -16.70
C ASP A 155 2.71 17.70 -17.61
N ALA A 156 2.31 16.43 -17.78
CA ALA A 156 1.13 16.08 -18.57
C ALA A 156 -0.19 16.45 -17.88
N ALA A 157 -0.26 16.40 -16.56
CA ALA A 157 -1.44 16.79 -15.78
C ALA A 157 -1.56 18.30 -15.64
N GLY A 158 -0.44 19.03 -15.64
CA GLY A 158 -0.36 20.47 -15.50
C GLY A 158 -0.02 21.17 -16.82
N GLU A 159 -0.97 21.39 -17.72
CA GLU A 159 -0.75 22.36 -18.82
C GLU A 159 -0.50 23.75 -18.22
N GLY A 160 0.73 24.05 -17.84
CA GLY A 160 1.18 25.43 -17.65
C GLY A 160 1.74 25.85 -16.30
N GLY A 161 2.16 24.97 -15.43
CA GLY A 161 2.79 25.39 -14.18
C GLY A 161 3.91 24.47 -13.74
N GLY A 162 5.16 24.90 -13.89
CA GLY A 162 6.34 24.17 -13.46
C GLY A 162 6.32 23.87 -11.95
N ALA A 163 5.67 22.79 -11.56
CA ALA A 163 5.81 22.20 -10.25
C ALA A 163 7.12 21.40 -10.26
N THR A 164 8.16 21.98 -9.72
CA THR A 164 9.35 21.21 -9.45
C THR A 164 9.04 20.22 -8.34
N MET A 165 9.46 18.96 -8.49
CA MET A 165 9.39 17.86 -7.54
C MET A 165 9.76 18.28 -6.10
N LEU A 166 10.64 19.25 -5.95
CA LEU A 166 11.01 19.85 -4.67
C LEU A 166 9.83 20.55 -3.97
N GLY A 167 8.88 21.12 -4.73
CA GLY A 167 7.68 21.76 -4.19
C GLY A 167 6.67 20.75 -3.66
N SER A 168 6.54 19.61 -4.32
CA SER A 168 5.68 18.50 -3.88
C SER A 168 6.22 17.84 -2.60
N MET A 169 7.53 17.60 -2.52
CA MET A 169 8.18 17.07 -1.30
C MET A 169 8.07 17.97 -0.08
N LEU A 170 7.95 19.28 -0.27
CA LEU A 170 7.90 20.23 0.85
C LEU A 170 6.48 20.61 1.26
N GLY A 171 5.43 20.07 0.60
CA GLY A 171 4.03 20.40 0.90
C GLY A 171 3.70 21.89 0.72
N VAL A 172 4.57 22.67 0.07
CA VAL A 172 4.48 24.14 -0.02
C VAL A 172 3.64 24.58 -1.22
N LEU A 173 3.48 23.73 -2.22
CA LEU A 173 2.66 24.01 -3.38
C LEU A 173 1.46 23.07 -3.39
N ASN A 174 0.36 23.54 -2.87
CA ASN A 174 -0.96 22.94 -3.05
C ASN A 174 -1.35 23.11 -4.52
N MET A 175 -0.72 22.33 -5.40
CA MET A 175 -1.10 22.27 -6.79
C MET A 175 -2.15 21.21 -6.92
N ASP A 176 -3.35 21.63 -7.24
CA ASP A 176 -4.49 20.79 -7.58
C ASP A 176 -4.27 20.16 -8.97
N ASN A 177 -3.19 19.34 -9.08
CA ASN A 177 -2.87 18.55 -10.27
C ASN A 177 -3.55 17.18 -10.25
N GLY A 178 -4.34 16.91 -9.18
CA GLY A 178 -5.04 15.65 -9.01
C GLY A 178 -4.16 14.46 -8.57
N ILE A 179 -2.88 14.72 -8.23
CA ILE A 179 -1.96 13.73 -7.68
C ILE A 179 -1.71 14.05 -6.22
N ASP A 180 -2.22 13.22 -5.33
CA ASP A 180 -2.10 13.42 -3.88
C ASP A 180 -0.74 13.00 -3.33
N ASP A 181 -0.23 11.87 -3.80
CA ASP A 181 1.06 11.31 -3.36
C ASP A 181 1.61 10.31 -4.38
N TYR A 182 2.91 10.09 -4.34
CA TYR A 182 3.52 8.95 -5.01
C TYR A 182 4.60 8.33 -4.13
N VAL A 183 4.65 7.01 -4.13
CA VAL A 183 5.59 6.24 -3.31
C VAL A 183 6.37 5.29 -4.21
N PRO A 184 7.68 5.53 -4.42
CA PRO A 184 8.51 4.58 -5.15
C PRO A 184 8.66 3.28 -4.37
N ARG A 185 8.91 2.18 -5.06
CA ARG A 185 8.97 0.85 -4.46
C ARG A 185 9.96 0.76 -3.30
N TYR A 186 11.16 1.33 -3.45
CA TYR A 186 12.20 1.32 -2.42
C TYR A 186 11.80 2.05 -1.13
N ALA A 187 10.86 3.01 -1.22
CA ALA A 187 10.35 3.77 -0.07
C ALA A 187 9.01 3.25 0.44
N ASN A 188 8.42 2.24 -0.21
CA ASN A 188 7.13 1.67 0.20
C ASN A 188 7.33 0.66 1.34
N GLN A 189 7.03 1.08 2.56
CA GLN A 189 7.17 0.25 3.76
C GLN A 189 6.35 -1.04 3.72
N ALA A 190 5.18 -1.02 3.09
CA ALA A 190 4.33 -2.21 3.00
C ALA A 190 4.94 -3.29 2.09
N MET A 191 5.78 -2.90 1.12
CA MET A 191 6.45 -3.81 0.20
C MET A 191 7.80 -4.31 0.74
N ASN A 192 8.41 -3.57 1.65
CA ASN A 192 9.71 -3.94 2.20
C ASN A 192 9.55 -5.02 3.26
N PHE A 193 10.32 -6.10 3.17
CA PHE A 193 10.42 -7.06 4.26
C PHE A 193 11.08 -6.40 5.47
N ALA A 194 10.55 -6.67 6.65
CA ALA A 194 11.24 -6.34 7.88
C ALA A 194 12.57 -7.11 7.90
N GLY A 195 13.59 -6.55 7.32
CA GLY A 195 14.92 -7.19 7.18
C GLY A 195 15.66 -6.85 5.89
N ASP A 196 14.95 -6.51 4.82
CA ASP A 196 15.60 -6.15 3.55
C ASP A 196 16.16 -4.72 3.57
N ASP A 197 15.53 -3.83 4.32
CA ASP A 197 16.01 -2.45 4.50
C ASP A 197 16.80 -2.26 5.82
N LEU A 198 17.60 -3.22 6.22
CA LEU A 198 18.60 -3.04 7.27
C LEU A 198 19.64 -1.96 6.92
N GLY A 199 19.65 -1.46 5.69
CA GLY A 199 20.57 -0.42 5.23
C GLY A 199 20.22 0.96 5.78
N SER A 200 19.03 1.48 5.54
CA SER A 200 18.62 2.81 5.99
C SER A 200 18.21 2.82 7.45
N ASP A 201 17.49 1.81 7.93
CA ASP A 201 17.12 1.65 9.33
C ASP A 201 18.33 1.40 10.22
N ARG A 202 19.29 0.61 9.75
CA ARG A 202 20.56 0.40 10.46
C ARG A 202 21.37 1.70 10.55
N GLY A 203 21.39 2.48 9.48
CA GLY A 203 22.04 3.81 9.50
C GLY A 203 21.39 4.77 10.50
N SER A 204 20.07 4.85 10.47
CA SER A 204 19.28 5.67 11.41
C SER A 204 19.40 5.17 12.83
N MET A 205 19.36 3.87 13.07
CA MET A 205 19.51 3.26 14.37
C MET A 205 20.92 3.45 14.94
N LEU A 206 21.96 3.33 14.12
CA LEU A 206 23.33 3.62 14.50
C LEU A 206 23.54 5.11 14.81
N ALA A 207 22.98 6.01 14.00
CA ALA A 207 23.03 7.44 14.25
C ALA A 207 22.36 7.79 15.58
N PHE A 208 21.18 7.24 15.85
CA PHE A 208 20.49 7.39 17.13
C PHE A 208 21.32 6.85 18.30
N LEU A 209 21.92 5.67 18.15
CA LEU A 209 22.80 5.08 19.17
C LEU A 209 24.03 5.96 19.45
N TYR A 210 24.68 6.51 18.42
CA TYR A 210 25.80 7.42 18.59
C TYR A 210 25.39 8.72 19.28
N ILE A 211 24.23 9.29 18.98
CA ILE A 211 23.68 10.46 19.65
C ILE A 211 23.44 10.13 21.12
N LEU A 212 22.82 8.97 21.41
CA LEU A 212 22.57 8.53 22.78
C LEU A 212 23.88 8.36 23.57
N ILE A 213 24.89 7.72 22.97
CA ILE A 213 26.20 7.54 23.58
C ILE A 213 26.87 8.91 23.89
N ALA A 214 26.81 9.84 22.91
CA ALA A 214 27.35 11.18 23.10
C ALA A 214 26.67 11.95 24.25
N VAL A 215 25.34 11.85 24.33
CA VAL A 215 24.55 12.46 25.41
C VAL A 215 24.90 11.84 26.79
N LEU A 216 25.00 10.50 26.84
CA LEU A 216 25.40 9.82 28.09
C LEU A 216 26.83 10.18 28.50
N ALA A 217 27.77 10.24 27.56
CA ALA A 217 29.15 10.67 27.84
C ALA A 217 29.21 12.12 28.33
N PHE A 218 28.32 12.99 27.82
CA PHE A 218 28.23 14.39 28.28
C PHE A 218 27.62 14.51 29.71
N ILE A 219 26.70 13.62 30.08
CA ILE A 219 26.02 13.64 31.38
C ILE A 219 26.91 13.02 32.48
N PHE A 220 27.67 11.98 32.14
CA PHE A 220 28.40 11.16 33.10
C PHE A 220 29.94 11.28 32.99
N GLY A 221 30.47 12.00 32.01
CA GLY A 221 31.90 12.30 31.85
C GLY A 221 32.25 13.64 32.41
#